data_6671b1b9e4d3f3452fffad7c9971272a
#
_entry.id   6671b1b9e4d3f3452fffad7c9971272a
#
_cell.length_a   1.000
_cell.length_b   1.000
_cell.length_c   1.000
_cell.angle_alpha   90.00
_cell.angle_beta   90.00
_cell.angle_gamma   90.00
#
_symmetry.space_group_name_H-M   'P 1'
#
loop_
_entity.id
_entity.type
_entity.pdbx_description
1 polymer ?
#
loop_
_entity_poly.entity_id
_entity_poly.type
_entity_poly.pdbx_seq_one_letter_code
_entity_poly.pdbx_strand_id
1 'polypeptide(L)'
;MKQFCFTVDDNVRFLRELNAGQAESIFDHPYLALYRRLHERFGLKVQLNLFYRDPWFDLSQMTDRYAAQWAENSDWLRMSFHSEAETVRPYEFSPYEEVYADCKAVQEEICRFASPASLGKTTTVHYCLNTQEGLQALKDNGVTGLLGLYGTDEAPRTSYQTKQEDLPRLRAGEAVEDDGVIYGAIDLILNLYSKEEILSRLEKLNHRTTLRVMIHEQYFYPDYRAYQPDFAEKLEATFEFLTERGYESRFFEEMI
;
A
#
# COMPACT_ATOMS: atom_id res chain seq x y z
N MET A 1 -9.04 15.18 15.14
CA MET A 1 -9.65 13.95 14.59
C MET A 1 -8.53 12.94 14.43
N LYS A 2 -8.70 11.71 14.88
CA LYS A 2 -7.69 10.66 14.69
C LYS A 2 -7.92 10.01 13.32
N GLN A 3 -6.85 9.73 12.58
CA GLN A 3 -6.92 9.17 11.23
C GLN A 3 -5.91 8.04 11.06
N PHE A 4 -6.22 7.08 10.20
CA PHE A 4 -5.26 6.09 9.76
C PHE A 4 -5.38 5.83 8.26
N CYS A 5 -4.30 5.46 7.61
CA CYS A 5 -4.33 4.86 6.28
C CYS A 5 -3.89 3.39 6.33
N PHE A 6 -4.39 2.64 5.37
CA PHE A 6 -4.08 1.23 5.21
C PHE A 6 -3.64 0.94 3.79
N THR A 7 -2.46 0.33 3.65
CA THR A 7 -1.92 -0.10 2.36
C THR A 7 -1.63 -1.60 2.38
N VAL A 8 -1.74 -2.19 1.22
CA VAL A 8 -1.32 -3.58 1.00
C VAL A 8 -0.28 -3.58 -0.10
N ASP A 9 0.89 -4.12 0.18
CA ASP A 9 2.00 -4.16 -0.76
C ASP A 9 2.09 -5.52 -1.48
N ASP A 10 2.94 -5.61 -2.50
CA ASP A 10 3.25 -6.82 -3.28
C ASP A 10 2.06 -7.40 -4.08
N ASN A 11 1.07 -6.57 -4.42
CA ASN A 11 -0.13 -7.05 -5.08
C ASN A 11 0.09 -7.30 -6.58
N VAL A 12 -0.29 -8.49 -7.02
CA VAL A 12 -0.40 -8.89 -8.43
C VAL A 12 -1.21 -10.17 -8.58
N ARG A 13 -1.14 -11.05 -7.57
CA ARG A 13 -1.70 -12.38 -7.66
C ARG A 13 -3.22 -12.39 -7.74
N PHE A 14 -3.90 -11.57 -6.94
CA PHE A 14 -5.36 -11.48 -7.00
C PHE A 14 -5.84 -11.02 -8.38
N LEU A 15 -5.10 -10.14 -9.08
CA LEU A 15 -5.44 -9.72 -10.44
C LEU A 15 -5.30 -10.86 -11.44
N ARG A 16 -4.21 -11.64 -11.33
CA ARG A 16 -4.02 -12.84 -12.14
C ARG A 16 -5.16 -13.84 -11.95
N GLU A 17 -5.54 -14.12 -10.70
CA GLU A 17 -6.60 -15.08 -10.38
C GLU A 17 -7.97 -14.55 -10.84
N LEU A 18 -8.25 -13.26 -10.68
CA LEU A 18 -9.45 -12.61 -11.17
C LEU A 18 -9.54 -12.62 -12.70
N ASN A 19 -8.42 -12.41 -13.39
CA ASN A 19 -8.33 -12.45 -14.85
C ASN A 19 -8.56 -13.86 -15.40
N ALA A 20 -8.03 -14.89 -14.75
CA ALA A 20 -8.19 -16.27 -15.14
C ALA A 20 -9.59 -16.83 -14.82
N GLY A 21 -10.28 -16.22 -13.87
CA GLY A 21 -11.61 -16.65 -13.40
C GLY A 21 -12.76 -16.20 -14.31
N GLN A 22 -13.95 -16.74 -13.99
CA GLN A 22 -15.21 -16.40 -14.67
C GLN A 22 -16.13 -15.60 -13.72
N ALA A 23 -15.56 -14.93 -12.72
CA ALA A 23 -16.30 -14.17 -11.72
C ALA A 23 -17.16 -13.08 -12.36
N GLU A 24 -18.36 -12.86 -11.87
CA GLU A 24 -19.24 -11.76 -12.31
C GLU A 24 -18.87 -10.45 -11.62
N SER A 25 -18.33 -10.56 -10.40
CA SER A 25 -17.88 -9.41 -9.61
C SER A 25 -16.41 -9.55 -9.20
N ILE A 26 -15.71 -8.42 -9.06
CA ILE A 26 -14.38 -8.38 -8.43
C ILE A 26 -14.44 -8.92 -7.00
N PHE A 27 -15.57 -8.79 -6.33
CA PHE A 27 -15.78 -9.25 -4.95
C PHE A 27 -16.16 -10.73 -4.82
N ASP A 28 -16.27 -11.45 -5.94
CA ASP A 28 -16.31 -12.93 -5.91
C ASP A 28 -14.92 -13.50 -5.60
N HIS A 29 -13.87 -12.71 -5.77
CA HIS A 29 -12.52 -13.09 -5.34
C HIS A 29 -12.38 -12.98 -3.81
N PRO A 30 -11.99 -14.05 -3.09
CA PRO A 30 -11.98 -14.07 -1.61
C PRO A 30 -11.15 -12.94 -0.96
N TYR A 31 -10.05 -12.55 -1.58
CA TYR A 31 -9.18 -11.47 -1.14
C TYR A 31 -9.90 -10.11 -1.18
N LEU A 32 -10.59 -9.79 -2.28
CA LEU A 32 -11.34 -8.55 -2.42
C LEU A 32 -12.64 -8.57 -1.60
N ALA A 33 -13.28 -9.75 -1.46
CA ALA A 33 -14.44 -9.93 -0.59
C ALA A 33 -14.10 -9.64 0.89
N LEU A 34 -12.89 -9.99 1.33
CA LEU A 34 -12.41 -9.64 2.67
C LEU A 34 -12.36 -8.11 2.86
N TYR A 35 -11.75 -7.37 1.94
CA TYR A 35 -11.66 -5.91 2.05
C TYR A 35 -13.02 -5.22 1.95
N ARG A 36 -13.94 -5.74 1.13
CA ARG A 36 -15.30 -5.24 1.08
C ARG A 36 -16.01 -5.38 2.43
N ARG A 37 -15.93 -6.54 3.10
CA ARG A 37 -16.50 -6.73 4.44
C ARG A 37 -15.90 -5.76 5.47
N LEU A 38 -14.58 -5.56 5.40
CA LEU A 38 -13.90 -4.62 6.30
C LEU A 38 -14.30 -3.17 6.03
N HIS A 39 -14.49 -2.79 4.76
CA HIS A 39 -15.03 -1.49 4.39
C HIS A 39 -16.47 -1.31 4.93
N GLU A 40 -17.36 -2.27 4.67
CA GLU A 40 -18.75 -2.23 5.13
C GLU A 40 -18.86 -2.15 6.66
N ARG A 41 -17.96 -2.81 7.39
CA ARG A 41 -17.98 -2.85 8.87
C ARG A 41 -17.30 -1.65 9.51
N PHE A 42 -16.19 -1.19 8.99
CA PHE A 42 -15.29 -0.22 9.63
C PHE A 42 -15.09 1.08 8.84
N GLY A 43 -15.71 1.22 7.66
CA GLY A 43 -15.45 2.34 6.76
C GLY A 43 -14.02 2.34 6.21
N LEU A 44 -13.38 1.16 6.11
CA LEU A 44 -11.99 1.02 5.71
C LEU A 44 -11.76 1.53 4.28
N LYS A 45 -10.78 2.39 4.08
CA LYS A 45 -10.19 2.69 2.78
C LYS A 45 -8.93 1.87 2.59
N VAL A 46 -8.79 1.26 1.41
CA VAL A 46 -7.70 0.33 1.08
C VAL A 46 -6.96 0.81 -0.15
N GLN A 47 -5.65 0.89 -0.06
CA GLN A 47 -4.78 1.09 -1.22
C GLN A 47 -3.94 -0.16 -1.47
N LEU A 48 -4.04 -0.71 -2.68
CA LEU A 48 -3.29 -1.87 -3.15
C LEU A 48 -2.11 -1.40 -4.00
N ASN A 49 -0.89 -1.58 -3.52
CA ASN A 49 0.33 -1.22 -4.24
C ASN A 49 0.76 -2.40 -5.13
N LEU A 50 0.80 -2.19 -6.45
CA LEU A 50 0.88 -3.25 -7.44
C LEU A 50 2.31 -3.45 -7.95
N PHE A 51 2.71 -4.71 -8.10
CA PHE A 51 3.71 -5.09 -9.09
C PHE A 51 3.13 -5.02 -10.50
N TYR A 52 3.95 -4.66 -11.48
CA TYR A 52 3.55 -4.77 -12.89
C TYR A 52 3.37 -6.24 -13.30
N ARG A 53 4.21 -7.14 -12.81
CA ARG A 53 4.15 -8.57 -13.16
C ARG A 53 4.62 -9.53 -12.08
N ASP A 54 4.21 -10.78 -12.25
CA ASP A 54 4.82 -11.97 -11.66
C ASP A 54 5.34 -12.91 -12.79
N PRO A 55 5.92 -14.10 -12.51
CA PRO A 55 6.41 -15.00 -13.54
C PRO A 55 5.36 -15.52 -14.53
N TRP A 56 4.08 -15.36 -14.25
CA TRP A 56 2.97 -15.99 -15.02
C TRP A 56 1.95 -14.98 -15.55
N PHE A 57 2.04 -13.72 -15.17
CA PHE A 57 1.05 -12.69 -15.49
C PHE A 57 1.68 -11.30 -15.43
N ASP A 58 1.24 -10.43 -16.32
CA ASP A 58 1.49 -8.99 -16.23
C ASP A 58 0.19 -8.20 -16.39
N LEU A 59 0.21 -6.93 -15.96
CA LEU A 59 -0.97 -6.09 -15.91
C LEU A 59 -1.58 -5.83 -17.29
N SER A 60 -0.80 -5.91 -18.39
CA SER A 60 -1.33 -5.73 -19.74
C SER A 60 -2.33 -6.82 -20.15
N GLN A 61 -2.26 -7.99 -19.49
CA GLN A 61 -3.18 -9.10 -19.70
C GLN A 61 -4.51 -8.93 -18.94
N MET A 62 -4.55 -7.99 -17.98
CA MET A 62 -5.77 -7.81 -17.16
C MET A 62 -6.95 -7.35 -18.02
N THR A 63 -8.07 -8.03 -17.90
CA THR A 63 -9.32 -7.66 -18.56
C THR A 63 -9.90 -6.35 -18.02
N ASP A 64 -10.53 -5.57 -18.88
CA ASP A 64 -11.25 -4.34 -18.53
C ASP A 64 -12.75 -4.58 -18.20
N ARG A 65 -13.21 -5.83 -18.23
CA ARG A 65 -14.62 -6.17 -17.97
C ARG A 65 -15.16 -5.70 -16.62
N TYR A 66 -14.27 -5.43 -15.67
CA TYR A 66 -14.62 -4.96 -14.34
C TYR A 66 -14.40 -3.45 -14.13
N ALA A 67 -14.07 -2.69 -15.19
CA ALA A 67 -13.71 -1.28 -15.07
C ALA A 67 -14.79 -0.45 -14.35
N ALA A 68 -16.07 -0.71 -14.63
CA ALA A 68 -17.16 -0.04 -13.95
C ALA A 68 -17.18 -0.34 -12.43
N GLN A 69 -16.94 -1.60 -12.03
CA GLN A 69 -16.92 -1.97 -10.61
C GLN A 69 -15.74 -1.35 -9.86
N TRP A 70 -14.58 -1.27 -10.48
CA TRP A 70 -13.43 -0.57 -9.92
C TRP A 70 -13.71 0.93 -9.74
N ALA A 71 -14.29 1.56 -10.77
CA ALA A 71 -14.65 2.98 -10.73
C ALA A 71 -15.67 3.31 -9.64
N GLU A 72 -16.72 2.48 -9.51
CA GLU A 72 -17.78 2.61 -8.49
C GLU A 72 -17.27 2.49 -7.05
N ASN A 73 -16.15 1.80 -6.84
CA ASN A 73 -15.58 1.57 -5.52
C ASN A 73 -14.31 2.42 -5.26
N SER A 74 -13.96 3.35 -6.15
CA SER A 74 -12.72 4.12 -6.10
C SER A 74 -12.63 5.13 -4.93
N ASP A 75 -13.72 5.38 -4.25
CA ASP A 75 -13.78 6.20 -3.04
C ASP A 75 -13.19 5.50 -1.80
N TRP A 76 -13.10 4.16 -1.83
CA TRP A 76 -12.54 3.38 -0.74
C TRP A 76 -11.51 2.32 -1.16
N LEU A 77 -11.42 1.95 -2.45
CA LEU A 77 -10.50 0.94 -2.98
C LEU A 77 -9.71 1.53 -4.15
N ARG A 78 -8.40 1.74 -3.96
CA ARG A 78 -7.51 2.28 -4.97
C ARG A 78 -6.29 1.39 -5.18
N MET A 79 -5.66 1.55 -6.32
CA MET A 79 -4.43 0.86 -6.69
C MET A 79 -3.34 1.88 -7.01
N SER A 80 -2.08 1.52 -6.75
CA SER A 80 -0.95 2.38 -7.01
C SER A 80 0.27 1.56 -7.43
N PHE A 81 1.31 2.23 -7.89
CA PHE A 81 2.60 1.64 -8.22
C PHE A 81 3.29 1.06 -6.98
N HIS A 82 3.95 -0.09 -7.10
CA HIS A 82 4.85 -0.64 -6.10
C HIS A 82 6.25 -0.92 -6.67
N SER A 83 6.31 -1.71 -7.73
CA SER A 83 7.52 -2.07 -8.48
C SER A 83 7.16 -2.73 -9.81
N GLU A 84 8.18 -2.97 -10.62
CA GLU A 84 8.04 -3.79 -11.84
C GLU A 84 7.74 -5.26 -11.47
N ALA A 85 8.47 -5.85 -10.51
CA ALA A 85 8.25 -7.20 -10.02
C ALA A 85 8.92 -7.43 -8.67
N GLU A 86 8.53 -8.50 -7.95
CA GLU A 86 9.11 -8.88 -6.65
C GLU A 86 10.62 -9.15 -6.73
N THR A 87 11.08 -9.74 -7.82
CA THR A 87 12.48 -10.16 -8.00
C THR A 87 13.40 -9.06 -8.51
N VAL A 88 12.85 -7.88 -8.81
CA VAL A 88 13.63 -6.72 -9.24
C VAL A 88 14.43 -6.18 -8.06
N ARG A 89 15.67 -5.79 -8.34
CA ARG A 89 16.52 -5.11 -7.36
C ARG A 89 15.82 -3.86 -6.81
N PRO A 90 16.10 -3.47 -5.57
CA PRO A 90 15.58 -2.21 -5.04
C PRO A 90 15.93 -1.04 -5.94
N TYR A 91 15.02 -0.09 -6.12
CA TYR A 91 15.23 1.14 -6.91
C TYR A 91 16.30 2.08 -6.32
N GLU A 92 16.99 1.65 -5.26
CA GLU A 92 18.16 2.35 -4.69
C GLU A 92 19.27 2.64 -5.71
N PHE A 93 19.33 1.84 -6.80
CA PHE A 93 20.36 1.98 -7.83
C PHE A 93 19.80 2.26 -9.22
N SER A 94 18.49 2.46 -9.34
CA SER A 94 17.84 2.65 -10.63
C SER A 94 17.92 4.11 -11.10
N PRO A 95 18.21 4.33 -12.40
CA PRO A 95 18.18 5.66 -12.99
C PRO A 95 16.75 6.17 -13.16
N TYR A 96 16.62 7.46 -13.46
CA TYR A 96 15.33 8.13 -13.69
C TYR A 96 14.45 7.38 -14.68
N GLU A 97 15.00 7.02 -15.85
CA GLU A 97 14.25 6.43 -16.96
C GLU A 97 13.62 5.09 -16.61
N GLU A 98 14.30 4.28 -15.81
CA GLU A 98 13.80 2.97 -15.34
C GLU A 98 12.60 3.17 -14.40
N VAL A 99 12.78 4.00 -13.36
CA VAL A 99 11.70 4.27 -12.39
C VAL A 99 10.50 4.95 -13.06
N TYR A 100 10.77 5.89 -13.97
CA TYR A 100 9.71 6.58 -14.72
C TYR A 100 8.91 5.60 -15.59
N ALA A 101 9.59 4.73 -16.35
CA ALA A 101 8.93 3.77 -17.23
C ALA A 101 8.10 2.74 -16.44
N ASP A 102 8.66 2.20 -15.36
CA ASP A 102 7.98 1.19 -14.54
C ASP A 102 6.76 1.76 -13.83
N CYS A 103 6.89 2.95 -13.23
CA CYS A 103 5.77 3.62 -12.58
C CYS A 103 4.67 3.96 -13.58
N LYS A 104 5.03 4.52 -14.73
CA LYS A 104 4.11 4.87 -15.79
C LYS A 104 3.38 3.64 -16.34
N ALA A 105 4.08 2.53 -16.58
CA ALA A 105 3.46 1.30 -17.06
C ALA A 105 2.38 0.78 -16.11
N VAL A 106 2.65 0.73 -14.79
CA VAL A 106 1.63 0.32 -13.79
C VAL A 106 0.44 1.27 -13.79
N GLN A 107 0.67 2.59 -13.82
CA GLN A 107 -0.41 3.59 -13.81
C GLN A 107 -1.28 3.54 -15.07
N GLU A 108 -0.66 3.39 -16.24
CA GLU A 108 -1.39 3.26 -17.51
C GLU A 108 -2.28 2.02 -17.52
N GLU A 109 -1.78 0.89 -16.99
CA GLU A 109 -2.56 -0.33 -16.90
C GLU A 109 -3.72 -0.21 -15.87
N ILE A 110 -3.48 0.37 -14.70
CA ILE A 110 -4.59 0.66 -13.74
C ILE A 110 -5.66 1.51 -14.42
N CYS A 111 -5.29 2.56 -15.12
CA CYS A 111 -6.24 3.41 -15.84
C CYS A 111 -6.99 2.66 -16.95
N ARG A 112 -6.34 1.69 -17.61
CA ARG A 112 -6.91 0.89 -18.69
C ARG A 112 -7.92 -0.14 -18.15
N PHE A 113 -7.51 -1.02 -17.21
CA PHE A 113 -8.36 -2.13 -16.77
C PHE A 113 -9.34 -1.76 -15.67
N ALA A 114 -9.07 -0.70 -14.91
CA ALA A 114 -9.94 -0.24 -13.84
C ALA A 114 -10.57 1.12 -14.18
N SER A 115 -9.90 2.21 -13.82
CA SER A 115 -10.26 3.57 -14.23
C SER A 115 -9.22 4.56 -13.72
N PRO A 116 -9.14 5.79 -14.27
CA PRO A 116 -8.33 6.85 -13.67
C PRO A 116 -8.73 7.20 -12.22
N ALA A 117 -9.99 7.00 -11.83
CA ALA A 117 -10.46 7.23 -10.47
C ALA A 117 -9.92 6.20 -9.46
N SER A 118 -9.56 5.00 -9.94
CA SER A 118 -8.98 3.92 -9.13
C SER A 118 -7.49 4.08 -8.90
N LEU A 119 -6.83 5.07 -9.55
CA LEU A 119 -5.40 5.33 -9.37
C LEU A 119 -5.15 6.17 -8.12
N GLY A 120 -4.41 5.63 -7.15
CA GLY A 120 -3.89 6.33 -5.98
C GLY A 120 -2.68 7.19 -6.34
N LYS A 121 -2.53 8.31 -5.65
CA LYS A 121 -1.42 9.27 -5.84
C LYS A 121 -0.26 9.06 -4.87
N THR A 122 -0.38 8.12 -3.96
CA THR A 122 0.63 7.81 -2.96
C THR A 122 1.06 6.35 -3.11
N THR A 123 2.24 6.00 -2.63
CA THR A 123 2.72 4.61 -2.71
C THR A 123 3.73 4.27 -1.62
N THR A 124 4.00 2.97 -1.47
CA THR A 124 5.23 2.41 -0.90
C THR A 124 6.00 1.79 -2.05
N VAL A 125 7.17 2.30 -2.39
CA VAL A 125 8.04 1.67 -3.39
C VAL A 125 8.65 0.41 -2.78
N HIS A 126 8.77 -0.64 -3.55
CA HIS A 126 9.31 -1.93 -3.09
C HIS A 126 10.66 -1.75 -2.37
N TYR A 127 10.80 -2.37 -1.20
CA TYR A 127 11.89 -2.16 -0.22
C TYR A 127 11.96 -0.74 0.39
N CYS A 128 11.10 0.20 0.03
CA CYS A 128 11.11 1.60 0.46
C CYS A 128 12.43 2.33 0.10
N LEU A 129 13.05 1.99 -1.03
CA LEU A 129 14.33 2.54 -1.47
C LEU A 129 14.19 3.14 -2.87
N ASN A 130 14.85 4.28 -3.09
CA ASN A 130 14.94 4.92 -4.39
C ASN A 130 16.15 5.86 -4.46
N THR A 131 16.63 6.19 -5.68
CA THR A 131 17.60 7.28 -5.91
C THR A 131 16.88 8.63 -5.90
N GLN A 132 17.62 9.74 -5.83
CA GLN A 132 17.04 11.08 -6.00
C GLN A 132 16.44 11.26 -7.40
N GLU A 133 17.08 10.71 -8.42
CA GLU A 133 16.57 10.71 -9.79
C GLU A 133 15.26 9.90 -9.91
N GLY A 134 15.21 8.74 -9.23
CA GLY A 134 13.99 7.93 -9.18
C GLY A 134 12.85 8.60 -8.39
N LEU A 135 13.15 9.38 -7.35
CA LEU A 135 12.14 10.19 -6.66
C LEU A 135 11.56 11.26 -7.59
N GLN A 136 12.42 11.91 -8.40
CA GLN A 136 11.96 12.84 -9.43
C GLN A 136 11.07 12.15 -10.47
N ALA A 137 11.45 10.92 -10.89
CA ALA A 137 10.66 10.13 -11.83
C ALA A 137 9.26 9.78 -11.29
N LEU A 138 9.13 9.43 -10.00
CA LEU A 138 7.85 9.21 -9.34
C LEU A 138 7.00 10.49 -9.32
N LYS A 139 7.61 11.61 -8.96
CA LYS A 139 6.96 12.92 -8.94
C LYS A 139 6.44 13.32 -10.33
N ASP A 140 7.23 13.12 -11.37
CA ASP A 140 6.85 13.42 -12.76
C ASP A 140 5.72 12.50 -13.28
N ASN A 141 5.55 11.32 -12.66
CA ASN A 141 4.40 10.44 -12.82
C ASN A 141 3.20 10.80 -11.90
N GLY A 142 3.25 11.92 -11.18
CA GLY A 142 2.16 12.41 -10.36
C GLY A 142 2.04 11.74 -8.98
N VAL A 143 3.07 11.03 -8.51
CA VAL A 143 3.12 10.53 -7.13
C VAL A 143 3.38 11.71 -6.21
N THR A 144 2.49 11.90 -5.23
CA THR A 144 2.51 13.03 -4.29
C THR A 144 2.89 12.64 -2.87
N GLY A 145 2.93 11.33 -2.57
CA GLY A 145 3.28 10.87 -1.24
C GLY A 145 3.91 9.48 -1.22
N LEU A 146 4.85 9.29 -0.31
CA LEU A 146 5.62 8.06 -0.13
C LEU A 146 5.56 7.57 1.31
N LEU A 147 5.18 6.32 1.49
CA LEU A 147 5.26 5.63 2.78
C LEU A 147 6.57 4.84 2.86
N GLY A 148 7.28 4.97 3.98
CA GLY A 148 8.59 4.37 4.15
C GLY A 148 8.88 3.91 5.57
N LEU A 149 10.07 3.31 5.76
CA LEU A 149 10.55 2.81 7.03
C LEU A 149 11.70 3.69 7.54
N TYR A 150 11.55 4.17 8.76
CA TYR A 150 12.50 5.06 9.42
C TYR A 150 12.85 4.47 10.79
N GLY A 151 13.92 3.69 10.83
CA GLY A 151 14.34 2.97 12.04
C GLY A 151 14.73 3.87 13.21
N THR A 152 15.08 3.25 14.34
CA THR A 152 15.63 3.93 15.51
C THR A 152 17.13 4.22 15.34
N ASP A 153 17.73 4.91 16.33
CA ASP A 153 19.18 5.17 16.31
C ASP A 153 20.01 3.88 16.51
N GLU A 154 19.44 2.87 17.22
CA GLU A 154 20.05 1.56 17.40
C GLU A 154 19.92 0.65 16.17
N ALA A 155 18.88 0.87 15.35
CA ALA A 155 18.62 0.15 14.10
C ALA A 155 18.29 1.15 12.98
N PRO A 156 19.29 1.91 12.54
CA PRO A 156 19.08 2.98 11.57
C PRO A 156 18.62 2.43 10.23
N ARG A 157 17.51 2.95 9.76
CA ARG A 157 17.00 2.73 8.41
C ARG A 157 16.38 4.04 7.94
N THR A 158 16.72 4.42 6.72
CA THR A 158 16.20 5.65 6.10
C THR A 158 15.72 5.32 4.71
N SER A 159 14.41 5.38 4.50
CA SER A 159 13.80 5.25 3.18
C SER A 159 14.01 6.52 2.35
N TYR A 160 14.08 6.36 1.03
CA TYR A 160 14.02 7.45 0.05
C TYR A 160 15.08 8.54 0.21
N GLN A 161 16.24 8.22 0.78
CA GLN A 161 17.29 9.22 1.05
C GLN A 161 16.82 10.47 1.80
N THR A 162 15.80 10.30 2.65
CA THR A 162 15.21 11.39 3.45
C THR A 162 16.28 12.09 4.29
N LYS A 163 16.17 13.41 4.42
CA LYS A 163 17.10 14.25 5.18
C LYS A 163 17.15 13.83 6.65
N GLN A 164 18.36 13.83 7.22
CA GLN A 164 18.57 13.44 8.62
C GLN A 164 17.78 14.31 9.62
N GLU A 165 17.58 15.60 9.31
CA GLU A 165 16.82 16.54 10.13
C GLU A 165 15.33 16.21 10.23
N ASP A 166 14.78 15.46 9.25
CA ASP A 166 13.38 15.07 9.20
C ASP A 166 13.07 13.75 9.91
N LEU A 167 14.10 12.93 10.17
CA LEU A 167 13.92 11.61 10.78
C LEU A 167 13.22 11.65 12.15
N PRO A 168 13.52 12.59 13.07
CA PRO A 168 12.81 12.65 14.35
C PRO A 168 11.30 12.87 14.18
N ARG A 169 10.89 13.72 13.23
CA ARG A 169 9.50 14.00 12.94
C ARG A 169 8.77 12.79 12.36
N LEU A 170 9.38 12.14 11.35
CA LEU A 170 8.85 10.91 10.75
C LEU A 170 8.70 9.79 11.79
N ARG A 171 9.69 9.59 12.66
CA ARG A 171 9.65 8.60 13.76
C ARG A 171 8.59 8.93 14.80
N ALA A 172 8.29 10.23 15.00
CA ALA A 172 7.19 10.66 15.86
C ALA A 172 5.80 10.46 15.22
N GLY A 173 5.74 10.05 13.95
CA GLY A 173 4.50 9.84 13.18
C GLY A 173 3.96 11.08 12.48
N GLU A 174 4.79 12.14 12.38
CA GLU A 174 4.46 13.30 11.54
C GLU A 174 4.69 12.96 10.05
N ALA A 175 3.96 13.65 9.18
CA ALA A 175 4.29 13.71 7.76
C ALA A 175 5.28 14.85 7.51
N VAL A 176 6.18 14.66 6.55
CA VAL A 176 7.18 15.65 6.16
C VAL A 176 7.08 15.89 4.66
N GLU A 177 7.00 17.13 4.24
CA GLU A 177 7.06 17.53 2.84
C GLU A 177 8.49 17.90 2.46
N ASP A 178 8.99 17.32 1.37
CA ASP A 178 10.24 17.72 0.74
C ASP A 178 10.05 17.71 -0.78
N ASP A 179 10.35 18.83 -1.41
CA ASP A 179 10.25 19.06 -2.86
C ASP A 179 8.91 18.64 -3.49
N GLY A 180 7.79 18.93 -2.79
CA GLY A 180 6.43 18.64 -3.27
C GLY A 180 6.02 17.18 -3.18
N VAL A 181 6.80 16.35 -2.49
CA VAL A 181 6.45 14.97 -2.11
C VAL A 181 6.33 14.89 -0.60
N ILE A 182 5.30 14.20 -0.13
CA ILE A 182 5.04 14.02 1.30
C ILE A 182 5.46 12.63 1.73
N TYR A 183 6.30 12.59 2.75
CA TYR A 183 6.82 11.35 3.33
C TYR A 183 6.10 11.02 4.63
N GLY A 184 5.75 9.75 4.82
CA GLY A 184 5.16 9.23 6.05
C GLY A 184 5.82 7.93 6.50
N ALA A 185 5.99 7.77 7.81
CA ALA A 185 6.49 6.52 8.36
C ALA A 185 5.38 5.46 8.41
N ILE A 186 5.68 4.23 7.97
CA ILE A 186 4.84 3.06 8.26
C ILE A 186 5.02 2.72 9.74
N ASP A 187 3.93 2.81 10.49
CA ASP A 187 3.93 2.59 11.95
C ASP A 187 3.85 1.11 12.31
N LEU A 188 3.15 0.31 11.47
CA LEU A 188 2.93 -1.11 11.75
C LEU A 188 2.78 -1.93 10.48
N ILE A 189 3.57 -3.01 10.37
CA ILE A 189 3.48 -4.04 9.33
C ILE A 189 2.86 -5.28 9.95
N LEU A 190 1.59 -5.55 9.65
CA LEU A 190 0.79 -6.53 10.36
C LEU A 190 1.29 -7.98 10.23
N ASN A 191 1.82 -8.36 9.06
CA ASN A 191 2.32 -9.72 8.84
C ASN A 191 3.62 -10.05 9.59
N LEU A 192 4.23 -9.08 10.27
CA LEU A 192 5.44 -9.32 11.11
C LEU A 192 5.10 -9.74 12.54
N TYR A 193 3.84 -9.67 12.95
CA TYR A 193 3.43 -9.83 14.36
C TYR A 193 2.23 -10.76 14.51
N SER A 194 2.08 -11.38 15.69
CA SER A 194 0.83 -12.03 16.11
C SER A 194 -0.27 -10.98 16.35
N LYS A 195 -1.51 -11.42 16.40
CA LYS A 195 -2.65 -10.56 16.71
C LYS A 195 -2.49 -9.82 18.05
N GLU A 196 -2.02 -10.52 19.09
CA GLU A 196 -1.78 -9.97 20.42
C GLU A 196 -0.68 -8.91 20.41
N GLU A 197 0.40 -9.14 19.67
CA GLU A 197 1.48 -8.16 19.49
C GLU A 197 1.02 -6.93 18.72
N ILE A 198 0.19 -7.11 17.69
CA ILE A 198 -0.43 -6.01 16.93
C ILE A 198 -1.22 -5.10 17.89
N LEU A 199 -2.14 -5.66 18.68
CA LEU A 199 -2.96 -4.90 19.62
C LEU A 199 -2.11 -4.21 20.69
N SER A 200 -1.09 -4.89 21.22
CA SER A 200 -0.14 -4.30 22.17
C SER A 200 0.62 -3.11 21.59
N ARG A 201 1.03 -3.19 20.31
CA ARG A 201 1.72 -2.10 19.62
C ARG A 201 0.79 -0.93 19.31
N LEU A 202 -0.44 -1.20 18.86
CA LEU A 202 -1.45 -0.19 18.64
C LEU A 202 -1.81 0.58 19.92
N GLU A 203 -1.89 -0.11 21.07
CA GLU A 203 -2.12 0.56 22.36
C GLU A 203 -0.98 1.53 22.70
N LYS A 204 0.27 1.17 22.44
CA LYS A 204 1.42 2.07 22.63
C LYS A 204 1.38 3.28 21.69
N LEU A 205 0.83 3.12 20.50
CA LEU A 205 0.72 4.17 19.49
C LEU A 205 -0.58 5.00 19.62
N ASN A 206 -1.51 4.62 20.50
CA ASN A 206 -2.84 5.25 20.58
C ASN A 206 -2.83 6.74 21.01
N HIS A 207 -1.69 7.26 21.46
CA HIS A 207 -1.50 8.69 21.73
C HIS A 207 -1.35 9.52 20.44
N ARG A 208 -1.04 8.91 19.30
CA ARG A 208 -0.86 9.58 18.01
C ARG A 208 -2.20 9.97 17.39
N THR A 209 -2.20 11.01 16.59
CA THR A 209 -3.37 11.45 15.81
C THR A 209 -3.44 10.80 14.44
N THR A 210 -2.31 10.31 13.92
CA THR A 210 -2.21 9.63 12.63
C THR A 210 -1.47 8.32 12.77
N LEU A 211 -1.95 7.28 12.08
CA LEU A 211 -1.31 5.97 11.98
C LEU A 211 -1.29 5.48 10.53
N ARG A 212 -0.23 4.76 10.17
CA ARG A 212 -0.05 4.17 8.84
C ARG A 212 0.23 2.69 9.00
N VAL A 213 -0.70 1.90 8.54
CA VAL A 213 -0.71 0.43 8.73
C VAL A 213 -0.57 -0.24 7.38
N MET A 214 0.22 -1.29 7.34
CA MET A 214 0.50 -2.02 6.10
C MET A 214 0.49 -3.54 6.34
N ILE A 215 0.15 -4.29 5.29
CA ILE A 215 0.31 -5.73 5.18
C ILE A 215 0.76 -6.06 3.74
N HIS A 216 1.17 -7.30 3.48
CA HIS A 216 1.52 -7.76 2.13
C HIS A 216 0.57 -8.85 1.64
N GLU A 217 0.25 -8.85 0.33
CA GLU A 217 -0.73 -9.73 -0.29
C GLU A 217 -0.41 -11.21 -0.11
N GLN A 218 0.83 -11.61 -0.33
CA GLN A 218 1.23 -13.01 -0.42
C GLN A 218 0.94 -13.83 0.84
N TYR A 219 0.88 -13.18 2.01
CA TYR A 219 0.57 -13.86 3.28
C TYR A 219 -0.89 -14.36 3.37
N PHE A 220 -1.75 -13.92 2.46
CA PHE A 220 -3.14 -14.38 2.36
C PHE A 220 -3.26 -15.78 1.75
N TYR A 221 -2.31 -16.23 0.95
CA TYR A 221 -2.44 -17.45 0.12
C TYR A 221 -1.84 -18.68 0.78
N PRO A 222 -2.60 -19.82 0.85
CA PRO A 222 -2.16 -21.04 1.54
C PRO A 222 -0.91 -21.71 0.96
N ASP A 223 -0.57 -21.47 -0.30
CA ASP A 223 0.62 -22.01 -0.96
C ASP A 223 1.86 -21.12 -0.82
N TYR A 224 1.71 -19.95 -0.21
CA TYR A 224 2.86 -19.12 0.13
C TYR A 224 3.61 -19.71 1.32
N ARG A 225 4.95 -19.76 1.23
CA ARG A 225 5.82 -20.36 2.26
C ARG A 225 5.63 -19.80 3.68
N ALA A 226 5.16 -18.57 3.78
CA ALA A 226 4.92 -17.86 5.05
C ALA A 226 3.43 -17.49 5.22
N TYR A 227 2.54 -18.32 4.65
CA TYR A 227 1.10 -18.16 4.77
C TYR A 227 0.65 -17.93 6.21
N GLN A 228 -0.29 -17.02 6.41
CA GLN A 228 -0.86 -16.69 7.70
C GLN A 228 -2.35 -17.01 7.72
N PRO A 229 -2.76 -18.14 8.30
CA PRO A 229 -4.18 -18.52 8.36
C PRO A 229 -5.03 -17.53 9.15
N ASP A 230 -4.42 -16.74 10.02
CA ASP A 230 -5.02 -15.66 10.82
C ASP A 230 -4.99 -14.28 10.12
N PHE A 231 -4.69 -14.23 8.82
CA PHE A 231 -4.60 -12.97 8.05
C PHE A 231 -5.85 -12.10 8.20
N ALA A 232 -7.04 -12.68 8.01
CA ALA A 232 -8.30 -11.96 8.14
C ALA A 232 -8.56 -11.51 9.60
N GLU A 233 -8.26 -12.36 10.59
CA GLU A 233 -8.45 -12.05 12.00
C GLU A 233 -7.54 -10.90 12.47
N LYS A 234 -6.30 -10.83 11.96
CA LYS A 234 -5.39 -9.71 12.23
C LYS A 234 -5.95 -8.38 11.73
N LEU A 235 -6.48 -8.38 10.49
CA LEU A 235 -7.11 -7.19 9.92
C LEU A 235 -8.34 -6.77 10.71
N GLU A 236 -9.24 -7.71 11.00
CA GLU A 236 -10.46 -7.42 11.77
C GLU A 236 -10.14 -6.83 13.15
N ALA A 237 -9.23 -7.47 13.90
CA ALA A 237 -8.83 -6.99 15.22
C ALA A 237 -8.13 -5.61 15.17
N THR A 238 -7.33 -5.36 14.13
CA THR A 238 -6.66 -4.07 13.90
C THR A 238 -7.69 -2.96 13.68
N PHE A 239 -8.64 -3.14 12.77
CA PHE A 239 -9.58 -2.09 12.41
C PHE A 239 -10.69 -1.92 13.47
N GLU A 240 -11.08 -2.98 14.17
CA GLU A 240 -11.94 -2.87 15.35
C GLU A 240 -11.29 -2.01 16.43
N PHE A 241 -10.02 -2.29 16.77
CA PHE A 241 -9.26 -1.48 17.73
C PHE A 241 -9.19 -0.01 17.31
N LEU A 242 -8.85 0.27 16.05
CA LEU A 242 -8.69 1.64 15.55
C LEU A 242 -10.02 2.40 15.57
N THR A 243 -11.10 1.81 15.09
CA THR A 243 -12.43 2.45 15.06
C THR A 243 -12.99 2.69 16.47
N GLU A 244 -12.83 1.74 17.40
CA GLU A 244 -13.21 1.92 18.82
C GLU A 244 -12.45 3.06 19.51
N ARG A 245 -11.24 3.37 19.05
CA ARG A 245 -10.40 4.49 19.55
C ARG A 245 -10.64 5.80 18.82
N GLY A 246 -11.64 5.82 17.92
CA GLY A 246 -12.04 7.03 17.18
C GLY A 246 -11.14 7.41 16.03
N TYR A 247 -10.38 6.45 15.47
CA TYR A 247 -9.67 6.66 14.22
C TYR A 247 -10.61 6.47 13.03
N GLU A 248 -10.51 7.38 12.06
CA GLU A 248 -11.19 7.27 10.76
C GLU A 248 -10.21 6.86 9.67
N SER A 249 -10.63 5.93 8.80
CA SER A 249 -9.83 5.52 7.66
C SER A 249 -9.78 6.61 6.58
N ARG A 250 -8.60 6.86 6.05
CA ARG A 250 -8.34 7.80 4.94
C ARG A 250 -7.30 7.18 3.99
N PHE A 251 -7.29 7.62 2.74
CA PHE A 251 -6.09 7.44 1.93
C PHE A 251 -5.00 8.38 2.45
N PHE A 252 -3.72 8.03 2.21
CA PHE A 252 -2.62 8.84 2.75
C PHE A 252 -2.66 10.28 2.21
N GLU A 253 -3.00 10.47 0.93
CA GLU A 253 -3.19 11.80 0.33
C GLU A 253 -4.32 12.65 0.95
N GLU A 254 -5.23 12.05 1.68
CA GLU A 254 -6.32 12.75 2.39
C GLU A 254 -5.96 13.15 3.83
N MET A 255 -4.79 12.68 4.32
CA MET A 255 -4.31 12.92 5.69
C MET A 255 -3.33 14.11 5.78
N ILE A 256 -3.03 14.75 4.65
CA ILE A 256 -1.99 15.76 4.44
C ILE A 256 -2.58 17.04 3.87
#